data_504a792eab54e0fc54c37c4f868defdb
#
_entry.id   504a792eab54e0fc54c37c4f868defdb
#
_cell.length_a   1.000
_cell.length_b   1.000
_cell.length_c   1.000
_cell.angle_alpha   90.00
_cell.angle_beta   90.00
_cell.angle_gamma   90.00
#
_symmetry.space_group_name_H-M   'P 1'
#
loop_
_entity.id
_entity.type
_entity.pdbx_description
1 polymer ?
#
loop_
_entity_poly.entity_id
_entity_poly.type
_entity_poly.pdbx_seq_one_letter_code
_entity_poly.pdbx_strand_id
1 'polypeptide(L)'
;MIKVKVGLQPIVSKINLPTVLKTAILPGDSIERLFIATQVGEIFYIGNGDIRTFLDIRPQILKLGASGGGYDERGLLGLAFHPEFYYNGLFYLHYSVAGTQGPGALSESFKPDPCDPKTLNLRWMNRETKYDHIDTIEEWILQSNGQPQKRRTLLNLRRPFKNHNGFNSLNFSPETGKLVITTGDGGSGYDPFNLSQDDLEIAGKIIEMDVGKNLYINNPPIVTRFNELPTPIQETLMVMAKGVRNIPGISFQRFYNQYIKYAGNVGQRLVESIYSFVQYKPIPVTQLIQAYSMNSEPDKEGFINFGWRGWEGAFPASIIRGCTEENSALNEKTIAYYNEAAALSGSRLQPLTSYFHEDTRPDKFGGTAITGVQAYMGKRIPALTGSVVFTDLARKESQPKVRGALAYTTVRPNGEQNDFSVIQTDYDFGYQSAYYVNLGTNLDQTRLYLGVYGSMKVKDFNQGTIFEIVEA
;
A
#
# COMPACT_ATOMS: atom_id res chain seq x y z
N MET A 1 17.54 14.72 22.59
CA MET A 1 17.44 13.41 21.92
C MET A 1 18.64 13.23 20.99
N ILE A 2 19.30 12.09 21.03
CA ILE A 2 20.39 11.77 20.10
C ILE A 2 19.73 11.61 18.73
N LYS A 3 20.13 12.43 17.76
CA LYS A 3 19.64 12.30 16.37
C LYS A 3 20.28 11.07 15.76
N VAL A 4 19.47 10.10 15.33
CA VAL A 4 19.96 8.92 14.60
C VAL A 4 20.40 9.37 13.22
N LYS A 5 21.63 9.00 12.86
CA LYS A 5 22.22 9.24 11.56
C LYS A 5 22.51 7.88 10.89
N VAL A 6 22.23 7.77 9.60
CA VAL A 6 22.49 6.58 8.80
C VAL A 6 23.20 6.91 7.50
N GLY A 7 23.99 5.98 7.01
CA GLY A 7 24.58 6.01 5.68
C GLY A 7 23.60 5.42 4.64
N LEU A 8 23.62 5.96 3.42
CA LEU A 8 22.95 5.36 2.28
C LEU A 8 24.01 4.81 1.33
N GLN A 9 24.18 3.49 1.30
CA GLN A 9 25.11 2.82 0.43
C GLN A 9 24.42 2.41 -0.87
N PRO A 10 24.79 2.98 -2.05
CA PRO A 10 24.20 2.58 -3.32
C PRO A 10 24.49 1.11 -3.64
N ILE A 11 23.42 0.34 -3.96
CA ILE A 11 23.53 -1.04 -4.44
C ILE A 11 23.48 -1.05 -5.96
N VAL A 12 22.48 -0.37 -6.54
CA VAL A 12 22.29 -0.28 -7.99
C VAL A 12 21.63 1.04 -8.34
N SER A 13 22.07 1.65 -9.43
CA SER A 13 21.55 2.89 -10.00
C SER A 13 21.02 2.67 -11.41
N LYS A 14 20.37 3.68 -11.95
CA LYS A 14 19.78 3.67 -13.30
C LYS A 14 18.66 2.62 -13.46
N ILE A 15 17.87 2.43 -12.40
CA ILE A 15 16.66 1.61 -12.42
C ILE A 15 15.46 2.50 -12.80
N ASN A 16 14.52 1.94 -13.56
CA ASN A 16 13.26 2.62 -13.88
C ASN A 16 12.30 2.48 -12.72
N LEU A 17 11.94 3.57 -12.05
CA LEU A 17 10.84 3.65 -11.07
C LEU A 17 10.69 2.38 -10.19
N PRO A 18 11.63 2.06 -9.28
CA PRO A 18 11.54 0.87 -8.44
C PRO A 18 10.35 0.96 -7.46
N THR A 19 9.36 0.08 -7.59
CA THR A 19 8.12 0.06 -6.79
C THR A 19 8.15 -0.90 -5.63
N VAL A 20 8.85 -2.04 -5.74
CA VAL A 20 8.87 -3.08 -4.72
C VAL A 20 10.29 -3.59 -4.50
N LEU A 21 10.67 -3.70 -3.24
CA LEU A 21 11.94 -4.32 -2.80
C LEU A 21 11.60 -5.51 -1.90
N LYS A 22 11.95 -6.72 -2.33
CA LYS A 22 11.75 -7.96 -1.58
C LYS A 22 13.01 -8.80 -1.65
N THR A 23 13.21 -9.66 -0.68
CA THR A 23 14.27 -10.66 -0.73
C THR A 23 13.71 -12.07 -0.79
N ALA A 24 14.44 -12.96 -1.44
CA ALA A 24 14.12 -14.37 -1.51
C ALA A 24 15.39 -15.20 -1.79
N ILE A 25 15.31 -16.49 -1.48
CA ILE A 25 16.31 -17.48 -1.87
C ILE A 25 15.74 -18.24 -3.07
N LEU A 26 16.43 -18.21 -4.20
CA LEU A 26 16.01 -18.94 -5.40
C LEU A 26 16.03 -20.47 -5.15
N PRO A 27 15.11 -21.24 -5.75
CA PRO A 27 15.17 -22.70 -5.72
C PRO A 27 16.55 -23.24 -6.12
N GLY A 28 17.14 -24.06 -5.26
CA GLY A 28 18.47 -24.64 -5.47
C GLY A 28 19.67 -23.72 -5.16
N ASP A 29 19.42 -22.50 -4.68
CA ASP A 29 20.45 -21.56 -4.24
C ASP A 29 20.58 -21.59 -2.70
N SER A 30 21.64 -21.00 -2.15
CA SER A 30 21.82 -20.80 -0.71
C SER A 30 21.91 -19.32 -0.32
N ILE A 31 21.82 -18.43 -1.28
CA ILE A 31 22.04 -16.99 -1.10
C ILE A 31 20.71 -16.26 -1.18
N GLU A 32 20.41 -15.47 -0.14
CA GLU A 32 19.32 -14.52 -0.17
C GLU A 32 19.64 -13.36 -1.12
N ARG A 33 18.74 -13.09 -2.05
CA ARG A 33 18.91 -12.08 -3.10
C ARG A 33 17.89 -10.98 -2.97
N LEU A 34 18.29 -9.74 -3.24
CA LEU A 34 17.39 -8.60 -3.33
C LEU A 34 16.74 -8.59 -4.72
N PHE A 35 15.40 -8.65 -4.75
CA PHE A 35 14.58 -8.46 -5.93
C PHE A 35 14.02 -7.04 -5.98
N ILE A 36 14.03 -6.47 -7.16
CA ILE A 36 13.60 -5.11 -7.45
C ILE A 36 12.54 -5.17 -8.54
N ALA A 37 11.28 -4.86 -8.22
CA ALA A 37 10.25 -4.67 -9.22
C ALA A 37 10.17 -3.19 -9.59
N THR A 38 9.96 -2.92 -10.87
CA THR A 38 9.82 -1.56 -11.41
C THR A 38 8.36 -1.31 -11.82
N GLN A 39 7.90 -0.07 -11.70
CA GLN A 39 6.54 0.31 -12.07
C GLN A 39 6.20 -0.07 -13.52
N VAL A 40 7.18 -0.02 -14.41
CA VAL A 40 7.00 -0.33 -15.82
C VAL A 40 6.88 -1.82 -16.12
N GLY A 41 7.17 -2.72 -15.16
CA GLY A 41 6.96 -4.17 -15.32
C GLY A 41 8.22 -5.01 -15.47
N GLU A 42 9.39 -4.48 -15.15
CA GLU A 42 10.63 -5.28 -15.08
C GLU A 42 10.87 -5.73 -13.64
N ILE A 43 11.29 -6.95 -13.45
CA ILE A 43 11.75 -7.50 -12.17
C ILE A 43 13.18 -7.95 -12.32
N PHE A 44 14.06 -7.40 -11.49
CA PHE A 44 15.46 -7.75 -11.42
C PHE A 44 15.79 -8.39 -10.09
N TYR A 45 16.92 -9.08 -10.02
CA TYR A 45 17.55 -9.45 -8.75
C TYR A 45 19.05 -9.17 -8.78
N ILE A 46 19.61 -8.92 -7.60
CA ILE A 46 21.05 -8.73 -7.44
C ILE A 46 21.69 -10.09 -7.20
N GLY A 47 22.59 -10.47 -8.11
CA GLY A 47 23.33 -11.73 -8.05
C GLY A 47 24.84 -11.53 -8.19
N ASN A 48 25.62 -11.87 -7.16
CA ASN A 48 27.09 -11.77 -7.17
C ASN A 48 27.64 -10.39 -7.58
N GLY A 49 26.92 -9.32 -7.15
CA GLY A 49 27.26 -7.93 -7.51
C GLY A 49 26.67 -7.44 -8.83
N ASP A 50 26.10 -8.31 -9.66
CA ASP A 50 25.48 -7.97 -10.94
C ASP A 50 23.96 -7.92 -10.83
N ILE A 51 23.34 -7.04 -11.63
CA ILE A 51 21.89 -7.01 -11.82
C ILE A 51 21.50 -8.01 -12.91
N ARG A 52 20.49 -8.84 -12.63
CA ARG A 52 19.97 -9.85 -13.56
C ARG A 52 18.46 -9.70 -13.71
N THR A 53 17.97 -9.82 -14.93
CA THR A 53 16.53 -9.84 -15.19
C THR A 53 15.94 -11.16 -14.68
N PHE A 54 14.91 -11.05 -13.84
CA PHE A 54 14.12 -12.18 -13.37
C PHE A 54 12.89 -12.38 -14.23
N LEU A 55 12.16 -11.29 -14.53
CA LEU A 55 10.94 -11.34 -15.35
C LEU A 55 10.71 -9.98 -16.02
N ASP A 56 10.16 -10.00 -17.22
CA ASP A 56 9.73 -8.81 -17.97
C ASP A 56 8.27 -8.97 -18.39
N ILE A 57 7.38 -8.19 -17.74
CA ILE A 57 5.94 -8.14 -18.06
C ILE A 57 5.52 -6.79 -18.65
N ARG A 58 6.46 -5.97 -19.13
CA ARG A 58 6.14 -4.68 -19.78
C ARG A 58 5.08 -4.78 -20.86
N PRO A 59 5.05 -5.82 -21.72
CA PRO A 59 4.02 -5.95 -22.74
C PRO A 59 2.60 -6.15 -22.17
N GLN A 60 2.47 -6.55 -20.90
CA GLN A 60 1.19 -6.81 -20.23
C GLN A 60 0.69 -5.58 -19.46
N ILE A 61 1.60 -4.68 -19.09
CA ILE A 61 1.27 -3.46 -18.34
C ILE A 61 0.58 -2.45 -19.28
N LEU A 62 -0.45 -1.80 -18.79
CA LEU A 62 -1.07 -0.71 -19.52
C LEU A 62 -0.07 0.43 -19.81
N LYS A 63 -0.37 1.27 -20.81
CA LYS A 63 0.48 2.42 -21.14
C LYS A 63 0.46 3.43 -20.00
N LEU A 64 1.60 3.58 -19.32
CA LEU A 64 1.78 4.50 -18.20
C LEU A 64 2.10 5.92 -18.67
N GLY A 65 1.81 6.92 -17.80
CA GLY A 65 2.21 8.32 -17.99
C GLY A 65 1.48 9.04 -19.12
N ALA A 66 0.35 8.52 -19.60
CA ALA A 66 -0.42 9.12 -20.70
C ALA A 66 -1.18 10.40 -20.28
N SER A 67 -1.34 10.63 -18.98
CA SER A 67 -2.04 11.79 -18.41
C SER A 67 -1.29 12.37 -17.21
N GLY A 68 -1.74 13.51 -16.67
CA GLY A 68 -1.22 14.04 -15.40
C GLY A 68 0.26 14.48 -15.44
N GLY A 69 0.74 15.01 -16.59
CA GLY A 69 2.12 15.48 -16.71
C GLY A 69 3.17 14.35 -16.74
N GLY A 70 2.76 13.12 -16.97
CA GLY A 70 3.62 11.94 -17.01
C GLY A 70 3.72 11.18 -15.69
N TYR A 71 3.07 11.63 -14.62
CA TYR A 71 2.91 10.89 -13.37
C TYR A 71 1.87 9.77 -13.53
N ASP A 72 2.10 8.64 -12.86
CA ASP A 72 1.14 7.52 -12.82
C ASP A 72 1.29 6.74 -11.51
N GLU A 73 0.19 6.21 -10.98
CA GLU A 73 0.19 5.32 -9.81
C GLU A 73 -0.14 3.87 -10.18
N ARG A 74 -0.37 3.59 -11.46
CA ARG A 74 -0.61 2.25 -12.00
C ARG A 74 0.70 1.58 -12.39
N GLY A 75 0.66 0.33 -12.80
CA GLY A 75 1.81 -0.43 -13.23
C GLY A 75 2.01 -1.69 -12.43
N LEU A 76 3.24 -2.17 -12.28
CA LEU A 76 3.58 -3.28 -11.38
C LEU A 76 3.67 -2.77 -9.94
N LEU A 77 2.68 -3.13 -9.13
CA LEU A 77 2.43 -2.58 -7.80
C LEU A 77 2.69 -3.58 -6.67
N GLY A 78 2.80 -4.87 -6.96
CA GLY A 78 3.04 -5.89 -5.93
C GLY A 78 3.89 -7.05 -6.44
N LEU A 79 4.77 -7.51 -5.56
CA LEU A 79 5.55 -8.73 -5.70
C LEU A 79 5.62 -9.40 -4.33
N ALA A 80 5.26 -10.67 -4.25
CA ALA A 80 5.44 -11.47 -3.04
C ALA A 80 5.92 -12.87 -3.41
N PHE A 81 6.88 -13.39 -2.68
CA PHE A 81 7.31 -14.79 -2.78
C PHE A 81 6.54 -15.62 -1.79
N HIS A 82 6.10 -16.81 -2.20
CA HIS A 82 5.49 -17.78 -1.29
C HIS A 82 6.46 -18.08 -0.13
N PRO A 83 5.99 -18.30 1.09
CA PRO A 83 6.88 -18.64 2.21
C PRO A 83 7.80 -19.83 1.92
N GLU A 84 7.31 -20.78 1.09
CA GLU A 84 8.08 -21.95 0.63
C GLU A 84 8.62 -21.77 -0.80
N PHE A 85 8.87 -20.53 -1.25
CA PHE A 85 9.35 -20.25 -2.61
C PHE A 85 10.60 -21.07 -2.98
N TYR A 86 11.49 -21.25 -2.04
CA TYR A 86 12.68 -22.08 -2.22
C TYR A 86 12.35 -23.51 -2.71
N TYR A 87 11.22 -24.08 -2.25
CA TYR A 87 10.80 -25.44 -2.60
C TYR A 87 9.83 -25.50 -3.76
N ASN A 88 8.89 -24.57 -3.83
CA ASN A 88 7.77 -24.62 -4.77
C ASN A 88 7.89 -23.67 -5.95
N GLY A 89 8.82 -22.68 -5.89
CA GLY A 89 9.03 -21.70 -6.93
C GLY A 89 7.87 -20.70 -7.11
N LEU A 90 6.87 -20.68 -6.21
CA LEU A 90 5.68 -19.84 -6.37
C LEU A 90 5.93 -18.39 -5.94
N PHE A 91 5.47 -17.45 -6.75
CA PHE A 91 5.46 -16.03 -6.45
C PHE A 91 4.23 -15.36 -7.05
N TYR A 92 3.94 -14.14 -6.60
CA TYR A 92 2.68 -13.45 -6.88
C TYR A 92 2.96 -12.03 -7.35
N LEU A 93 2.20 -11.60 -8.34
CA LEU A 93 2.28 -10.26 -8.92
C LEU A 93 0.94 -9.56 -8.83
N HIS A 94 0.95 -8.27 -8.55
CA HIS A 94 -0.16 -7.35 -8.72
C HIS A 94 0.26 -6.25 -9.68
N TYR A 95 -0.48 -6.10 -10.78
CA TYR A 95 -0.19 -5.09 -11.78
C TYR A 95 -1.44 -4.62 -12.52
N SER A 96 -1.34 -3.46 -13.15
CA SER A 96 -2.44 -2.81 -13.85
C SER A 96 -2.41 -3.12 -15.34
N VAL A 97 -3.54 -3.60 -15.88
CA VAL A 97 -3.75 -3.82 -17.32
C VAL A 97 -4.79 -2.85 -17.86
N ALA A 98 -4.80 -2.63 -19.18
CA ALA A 98 -5.73 -1.73 -19.83
C ALA A 98 -7.19 -2.14 -19.53
N GLY A 99 -8.01 -1.16 -19.16
CA GLY A 99 -9.45 -1.30 -19.16
C GLY A 99 -9.98 -1.37 -20.60
N THR A 100 -11.10 -2.04 -20.79
CA THR A 100 -11.66 -2.23 -22.13
C THR A 100 -12.46 -1.03 -22.62
N GLN A 101 -12.85 -0.10 -21.74
CA GLN A 101 -13.86 0.90 -22.08
C GLN A 101 -13.65 2.25 -21.40
N GLY A 102 -13.25 3.25 -22.17
CA GLY A 102 -13.46 4.65 -21.90
C GLY A 102 -12.75 5.26 -20.70
N PRO A 103 -13.03 6.52 -20.41
CA PRO A 103 -12.52 7.19 -19.22
C PRO A 103 -13.11 6.56 -17.95
N GLY A 104 -12.39 6.64 -16.85
CA GLY A 104 -12.83 6.15 -15.55
C GLY A 104 -14.20 6.68 -15.11
N ALA A 105 -14.62 6.33 -13.91
CA ALA A 105 -15.98 6.55 -13.42
C ALA A 105 -16.45 8.02 -13.45
N LEU A 106 -15.51 8.95 -13.34
CA LEU A 106 -15.73 10.40 -13.41
C LEU A 106 -14.69 11.04 -14.33
N SER A 107 -14.97 12.26 -14.81
CA SER A 107 -13.98 12.99 -15.61
C SER A 107 -12.72 13.30 -14.80
N GLU A 108 -11.55 13.39 -15.46
CA GLU A 108 -10.30 13.81 -14.81
C GLU A 108 -10.38 15.22 -14.21
N SER A 109 -11.31 16.04 -14.71
CA SER A 109 -11.59 17.38 -14.17
C SER A 109 -12.51 17.37 -12.95
N PHE A 110 -13.08 16.21 -12.59
CA PHE A 110 -13.94 16.12 -11.42
C PHE A 110 -13.13 16.42 -10.16
N LYS A 111 -13.62 17.40 -9.40
CA LYS A 111 -13.08 17.71 -8.07
C LYS A 111 -14.24 17.61 -7.10
N PRO A 112 -14.15 16.73 -6.09
CA PRO A 112 -15.15 16.75 -5.03
C PRO A 112 -15.08 18.11 -4.31
N ASP A 113 -16.22 18.75 -4.16
CA ASP A 113 -16.34 19.87 -3.24
C ASP A 113 -16.49 19.30 -1.83
N PRO A 114 -15.51 19.51 -0.95
CA PRO A 114 -15.58 18.96 0.39
C PRO A 114 -16.77 19.46 1.20
N CYS A 115 -17.38 20.58 0.82
CA CYS A 115 -18.53 21.14 1.51
C CYS A 115 -19.88 20.84 0.84
N ASP A 116 -19.88 20.16 -0.32
CA ASP A 116 -21.09 19.69 -0.97
C ASP A 116 -21.22 18.16 -0.88
N PRO A 117 -22.08 17.63 0.03
CA PRO A 117 -22.30 16.20 0.15
C PRO A 117 -22.74 15.51 -1.14
N LYS A 118 -23.32 16.25 -2.10
CA LYS A 118 -23.71 15.69 -3.39
C LYS A 118 -22.51 15.28 -4.23
N THR A 119 -21.37 15.92 -4.04
CA THR A 119 -20.12 15.58 -4.74
C THR A 119 -19.34 14.45 -4.07
N LEU A 120 -19.74 14.05 -2.87
CA LEU A 120 -19.03 13.08 -2.01
C LEU A 120 -19.81 11.81 -1.76
N ASN A 121 -21.07 11.75 -2.13
CA ASN A 121 -21.91 10.56 -1.98
C ASN A 121 -22.42 10.11 -3.34
N LEU A 122 -21.48 9.94 -4.26
CA LEU A 122 -21.80 9.52 -5.60
C LEU A 122 -22.00 8.00 -5.63
N ARG A 123 -22.83 7.54 -6.55
CA ARG A 123 -22.92 6.12 -6.90
C ARG A 123 -22.01 5.87 -8.09
N TRP A 124 -21.19 4.86 -8.02
CA TRP A 124 -20.45 4.38 -9.18
C TRP A 124 -21.41 3.66 -10.12
N MET A 125 -22.03 4.44 -11.00
CA MET A 125 -22.96 3.96 -12.02
C MET A 125 -22.21 3.33 -13.18
N ASN A 126 -22.82 2.33 -13.82
CA ASN A 126 -22.26 1.66 -15.01
C ASN A 126 -20.82 1.16 -14.79
N ARG A 127 -20.54 0.63 -13.60
CA ARG A 127 -19.19 0.18 -13.21
C ARG A 127 -18.58 -0.90 -14.13
N GLU A 128 -19.41 -1.60 -14.91
CA GLU A 128 -18.97 -2.57 -15.91
C GLU A 128 -18.37 -1.91 -17.15
N THR A 129 -18.75 -0.67 -17.45
CA THR A 129 -18.33 0.06 -18.66
C THR A 129 -17.58 1.36 -18.37
N LYS A 130 -17.63 1.88 -17.15
CA LYS A 130 -16.97 3.13 -16.75
C LYS A 130 -15.98 2.88 -15.62
N TYR A 131 -14.81 2.42 -15.98
CA TYR A 131 -13.67 2.22 -15.09
C TYR A 131 -12.36 2.58 -15.82
N ASP A 132 -11.33 2.94 -15.06
CA ASP A 132 -10.06 3.41 -15.62
C ASP A 132 -9.21 2.24 -16.14
N HIS A 133 -9.02 1.21 -15.31
CA HIS A 133 -8.17 0.06 -15.61
C HIS A 133 -8.59 -1.17 -14.80
N ILE A 134 -7.89 -2.26 -15.01
CA ILE A 134 -8.04 -3.48 -14.24
C ILE A 134 -6.73 -3.73 -13.48
N ASP A 135 -6.84 -3.93 -12.16
CA ASP A 135 -5.75 -4.51 -11.38
C ASP A 135 -5.89 -6.02 -11.39
N THR A 136 -4.86 -6.72 -11.85
CA THR A 136 -4.81 -8.18 -11.86
C THR A 136 -3.82 -8.70 -10.84
N ILE A 137 -4.21 -9.75 -10.12
CA ILE A 137 -3.35 -10.46 -9.18
C ILE A 137 -3.17 -11.87 -9.68
N GLU A 138 -1.91 -12.28 -9.86
CA GLU A 138 -1.56 -13.53 -10.51
C GLU A 138 -0.57 -14.35 -9.68
N GLU A 139 -0.69 -15.66 -9.79
CA GLU A 139 0.27 -16.64 -9.31
C GLU A 139 1.18 -17.07 -10.45
N TRP A 140 2.47 -17.01 -10.22
CA TRP A 140 3.53 -17.41 -11.11
C TRP A 140 4.39 -18.50 -10.48
N ILE A 141 5.11 -19.24 -11.30
CA ILE A 141 6.05 -20.26 -10.87
C ILE A 141 7.39 -20.10 -11.57
N LEU A 142 8.47 -20.18 -10.82
CA LEU A 142 9.81 -20.34 -11.38
C LEU A 142 10.01 -21.81 -11.75
N GLN A 143 10.10 -22.08 -13.04
CA GLN A 143 10.31 -23.44 -13.57
C GLN A 143 11.73 -23.94 -13.24
N SER A 144 11.93 -25.26 -13.30
CA SER A 144 13.23 -25.88 -13.06
C SER A 144 14.34 -25.43 -14.04
N ASN A 145 13.96 -24.92 -15.21
CA ASN A 145 14.87 -24.31 -16.18
C ASN A 145 15.22 -22.85 -15.84
N GLY A 146 14.76 -22.33 -14.70
CA GLY A 146 15.01 -20.96 -14.26
C GLY A 146 14.12 -19.90 -14.93
N GLN A 147 13.10 -20.29 -15.74
CA GLN A 147 12.20 -19.35 -16.38
C GLN A 147 10.89 -19.20 -15.61
N PRO A 148 10.47 -17.95 -15.28
CA PRO A 148 9.18 -17.68 -14.68
C PRO A 148 8.04 -17.96 -15.68
N GLN A 149 6.97 -18.60 -15.22
CA GLN A 149 5.77 -18.86 -15.99
C GLN A 149 4.51 -18.53 -15.17
N LYS A 150 3.55 -17.85 -15.79
CA LYS A 150 2.23 -17.64 -15.20
C LYS A 150 1.52 -18.97 -14.98
N ARG A 151 0.97 -19.17 -13.77
CA ARG A 151 0.14 -20.34 -13.45
C ARG A 151 -1.34 -20.05 -13.58
N ARG A 152 -1.81 -18.98 -12.93
CA ARG A 152 -3.23 -18.63 -12.91
C ARG A 152 -3.42 -17.17 -12.50
N THR A 153 -4.57 -16.63 -12.83
CA THR A 153 -5.05 -15.36 -12.30
C THR A 153 -5.87 -15.65 -11.04
N LEU A 154 -5.65 -14.87 -9.98
CA LEU A 154 -6.36 -14.99 -8.71
C LEU A 154 -7.53 -14.01 -8.62
N LEU A 155 -7.31 -12.74 -9.01
CA LEU A 155 -8.32 -11.68 -8.99
C LEU A 155 -8.11 -10.73 -10.17
N ASN A 156 -9.22 -10.21 -10.70
CA ASN A 156 -9.26 -9.08 -11.63
C ASN A 156 -10.21 -8.02 -11.07
N LEU A 157 -9.70 -6.85 -10.74
CA LEU A 157 -10.43 -5.79 -10.06
C LEU A 157 -10.59 -4.58 -10.97
N ARG A 158 -11.84 -4.16 -11.27
CA ARG A 158 -12.08 -2.87 -11.92
C ARG A 158 -11.72 -1.75 -10.97
N ARG A 159 -10.99 -0.76 -11.46
CA ARG A 159 -10.60 0.42 -10.70
C ARG A 159 -11.28 1.66 -11.26
N PRO A 160 -11.97 2.45 -10.42
CA PRO A 160 -12.71 3.63 -10.91
C PRO A 160 -11.81 4.76 -11.37
N PHE A 161 -10.61 4.87 -10.78
CA PHE A 161 -9.65 5.94 -11.03
C PHE A 161 -8.23 5.40 -11.13
N LYS A 162 -7.31 6.22 -11.65
CA LYS A 162 -5.90 5.86 -11.89
C LYS A 162 -5.00 5.82 -10.65
N ASN A 163 -5.49 6.25 -9.50
CA ASN A 163 -4.74 6.37 -8.27
C ASN A 163 -5.32 5.55 -7.12
N HIS A 164 -4.56 5.42 -6.03
CA HIS A 164 -4.90 4.63 -4.84
C HIS A 164 -5.22 3.15 -5.14
N ASN A 165 -4.33 2.49 -5.87
CA ASN A 165 -4.51 1.09 -6.26
C ASN A 165 -3.87 0.09 -5.27
N GLY A 166 -3.30 0.58 -4.18
CA GLY A 166 -2.36 -0.15 -3.35
C GLY A 166 -0.94 -0.02 -3.92
N PHE A 167 0.06 -0.06 -3.06
CA PHE A 167 1.47 0.05 -3.43
C PHE A 167 2.28 -0.90 -2.55
N ASN A 168 3.23 -1.65 -3.09
CA ASN A 168 3.83 -2.79 -2.40
C ASN A 168 2.76 -3.70 -1.78
N SER A 169 1.70 -3.95 -2.54
CA SER A 169 0.38 -4.40 -2.11
C SER A 169 0.29 -5.87 -1.72
N LEU A 170 1.33 -6.67 -2.02
CA LEU A 170 1.36 -8.09 -1.75
C LEU A 170 2.40 -8.45 -0.69
N ASN A 171 1.96 -9.18 0.32
CA ASN A 171 2.82 -9.71 1.39
C ASN A 171 2.29 -11.06 1.84
N PHE A 172 3.13 -11.91 2.43
CA PHE A 172 2.65 -13.09 3.14
C PHE A 172 2.63 -12.81 4.63
N SER A 173 1.54 -13.20 5.28
CA SER A 173 1.43 -13.18 6.72
C SER A 173 2.24 -14.35 7.30
N PRO A 174 3.28 -14.09 8.09
CA PRO A 174 4.00 -15.18 8.77
C PRO A 174 3.19 -15.83 9.88
N GLU A 175 2.06 -15.21 10.29
CA GLU A 175 1.16 -15.72 11.30
C GLU A 175 0.15 -16.74 10.72
N THR A 176 -0.38 -16.46 9.53
CA THR A 176 -1.42 -17.28 8.91
C THR A 176 -0.95 -18.06 7.68
N GLY A 177 0.22 -17.74 7.14
CA GLY A 177 0.71 -18.30 5.87
C GLY A 177 -0.06 -17.84 4.63
N LYS A 178 -1.02 -16.91 4.78
CA LYS A 178 -1.88 -16.44 3.69
C LYS A 178 -1.28 -15.25 2.96
N LEU A 179 -1.66 -15.10 1.70
CA LEU A 179 -1.35 -13.90 0.92
C LEU A 179 -2.19 -12.73 1.42
N VAL A 180 -1.53 -11.67 1.87
CA VAL A 180 -2.15 -10.41 2.26
C VAL A 180 -2.13 -9.46 1.07
N ILE A 181 -3.29 -8.95 0.73
CA ILE A 181 -3.53 -8.03 -0.37
C ILE A 181 -4.03 -6.71 0.21
N THR A 182 -3.35 -5.61 -0.07
CA THR A 182 -3.83 -4.28 0.29
C THR A 182 -4.40 -3.59 -0.94
N THR A 183 -5.64 -3.12 -0.84
CA THR A 183 -6.31 -2.39 -1.89
C THR A 183 -6.55 -0.96 -1.43
N GLY A 184 -6.22 0.03 -2.28
CA GLY A 184 -6.62 1.41 -1.98
C GLY A 184 -8.12 1.63 -2.21
N ASP A 185 -8.60 2.80 -1.80
CA ASP A 185 -10.03 3.20 -1.85
C ASP A 185 -10.60 3.35 -3.28
N GLY A 186 -9.76 3.18 -4.30
CA GLY A 186 -10.15 3.30 -5.70
C GLY A 186 -9.82 4.64 -6.32
N GLY A 187 -9.37 5.61 -5.52
CA GLY A 187 -8.83 6.87 -6.03
C GLY A 187 -9.75 8.07 -5.96
N SER A 188 -9.39 9.11 -6.69
CA SER A 188 -9.94 10.46 -6.57
C SER A 188 -9.63 11.12 -5.21
N GLY A 189 -10.24 12.24 -4.90
CA GLY A 189 -10.20 12.86 -3.57
C GLY A 189 -11.38 12.39 -2.71
N TYR A 190 -11.11 12.10 -1.45
CA TYR A 190 -12.13 11.82 -0.42
C TYR A 190 -13.02 10.60 -0.67
N ASP A 191 -12.57 9.60 -1.45
CA ASP A 191 -13.34 8.39 -1.75
C ASP A 191 -14.82 8.72 -2.11
N PRO A 192 -15.07 9.33 -3.27
CA PRO A 192 -16.38 9.90 -3.58
C PRO A 192 -17.51 8.88 -3.67
N PHE A 193 -17.15 7.59 -3.79
CA PHE A 193 -18.11 6.48 -3.80
C PHE A 193 -18.22 5.76 -2.45
N ASN A 194 -17.45 6.18 -1.43
CA ASN A 194 -17.39 5.54 -0.11
C ASN A 194 -17.08 4.04 -0.15
N LEU A 195 -16.22 3.63 -1.09
CA LEU A 195 -15.88 2.22 -1.31
C LEU A 195 -15.13 1.63 -0.10
N SER A 196 -14.32 2.45 0.58
CA SER A 196 -13.53 1.99 1.72
C SER A 196 -14.37 1.50 2.90
N GLN A 197 -15.59 2.05 3.07
CA GLN A 197 -16.51 1.67 4.14
C GLN A 197 -17.58 0.66 3.73
N ASP A 198 -17.88 0.49 2.44
CA ASP A 198 -18.82 -0.55 1.97
C ASP A 198 -18.21 -1.95 2.17
N ASP A 199 -18.89 -2.81 2.93
CA ASP A 199 -18.39 -4.15 3.31
C ASP A 199 -18.31 -5.12 2.12
N LEU A 200 -19.06 -4.89 1.06
CA LEU A 200 -19.00 -5.74 -0.13
C LEU A 200 -17.98 -5.27 -1.17
N GLU A 201 -17.55 -4.01 -1.13
CA GLU A 201 -16.53 -3.49 -2.06
C GLU A 201 -15.15 -4.06 -1.71
N ILE A 202 -14.38 -4.44 -2.73
CA ILE A 202 -13.01 -4.95 -2.55
C ILE A 202 -12.04 -3.78 -2.31
N ALA A 203 -12.35 -2.60 -2.80
CA ALA A 203 -11.55 -1.39 -2.60
C ALA A 203 -11.51 -0.95 -1.12
N GLY A 204 -10.40 -0.34 -0.69
CA GLY A 204 -10.23 0.19 0.67
C GLY A 204 -10.14 -0.86 1.77
N LYS A 205 -9.56 -2.02 1.47
CA LYS A 205 -9.47 -3.18 2.37
C LYS A 205 -8.04 -3.71 2.52
N ILE A 206 -7.81 -4.42 3.60
CA ILE A 206 -6.73 -5.40 3.73
C ILE A 206 -7.39 -6.77 3.73
N ILE A 207 -6.97 -7.63 2.80
CA ILE A 207 -7.59 -8.93 2.55
C ILE A 207 -6.54 -10.02 2.73
N GLU A 208 -6.90 -11.13 3.34
CA GLU A 208 -6.13 -12.37 3.33
C GLU A 208 -6.74 -13.34 2.32
N MET A 209 -5.90 -13.97 1.50
CA MET A 209 -6.29 -15.03 0.57
C MET A 209 -5.51 -16.32 0.89
N ASP A 210 -6.23 -17.41 1.08
CA ASP A 210 -5.65 -18.74 1.19
C ASP A 210 -5.35 -19.30 -0.21
N VAL A 211 -4.17 -19.02 -0.72
CA VAL A 211 -3.77 -19.43 -2.06
C VAL A 211 -3.59 -20.94 -2.21
N GLY A 212 -3.40 -21.66 -1.10
CA GLY A 212 -3.32 -23.12 -1.08
C GLY A 212 -4.68 -23.80 -1.28
N LYS A 213 -5.76 -23.14 -0.89
CA LYS A 213 -7.13 -23.64 -1.05
C LYS A 213 -7.82 -23.19 -2.31
N ASN A 214 -7.29 -22.15 -2.97
CA ASN A 214 -7.90 -21.66 -4.20
C ASN A 214 -7.73 -22.67 -5.33
N LEU A 215 -8.75 -23.47 -5.55
CA LEU A 215 -8.84 -24.48 -6.63
C LEU A 215 -9.46 -23.93 -7.92
N TYR A 216 -9.84 -22.65 -7.93
CA TYR A 216 -10.42 -22.02 -9.12
C TYR A 216 -9.33 -21.85 -10.18
N ILE A 217 -9.45 -22.61 -11.29
CA ILE A 217 -8.44 -22.68 -12.34
C ILE A 217 -8.80 -21.85 -13.59
N ASN A 218 -10.06 -21.43 -13.71
CA ASN A 218 -10.48 -20.55 -14.79
C ASN A 218 -10.05 -19.12 -14.54
N ASN A 219 -10.00 -18.30 -15.58
CA ASN A 219 -9.74 -16.87 -15.41
C ASN A 219 -10.92 -16.25 -14.63
N PRO A 220 -10.70 -15.61 -13.46
CA PRO A 220 -11.78 -15.04 -12.68
C PRO A 220 -12.43 -13.87 -13.42
N PRO A 221 -13.73 -13.59 -13.18
CA PRO A 221 -14.39 -12.43 -13.77
C PRO A 221 -13.74 -11.14 -13.30
N ILE A 222 -13.94 -10.08 -14.06
CA ILE A 222 -13.53 -8.73 -13.65
C ILE A 222 -14.63 -8.17 -12.76
N VAL A 223 -14.30 -7.91 -11.50
CA VAL A 223 -15.26 -7.56 -10.44
C VAL A 223 -14.93 -6.25 -9.75
N THR A 224 -15.84 -5.74 -8.95
CA THR A 224 -15.63 -4.67 -7.98
C THR A 224 -15.98 -5.10 -6.56
N ARG A 225 -16.86 -6.09 -6.43
CA ARG A 225 -17.46 -6.52 -5.18
C ARG A 225 -17.20 -8.01 -4.91
N PHE A 226 -17.13 -8.37 -3.65
CA PHE A 226 -16.93 -9.75 -3.23
C PHE A 226 -18.03 -10.71 -3.71
N ASN A 227 -19.28 -10.26 -3.75
CA ASN A 227 -20.41 -11.09 -4.17
C ASN A 227 -20.47 -11.33 -5.69
N GLU A 228 -19.65 -10.65 -6.48
CA GLU A 228 -19.47 -10.91 -7.92
C GLU A 228 -18.45 -12.03 -8.18
N LEU A 229 -17.64 -12.41 -7.18
CA LEU A 229 -16.67 -13.48 -7.31
C LEU A 229 -17.34 -14.86 -7.30
N PRO A 230 -16.79 -15.86 -8.03
CA PRO A 230 -17.19 -17.25 -7.88
C PRO A 230 -17.02 -17.76 -6.44
N THR A 231 -17.94 -18.60 -5.98
CA THR A 231 -17.93 -19.16 -4.62
C THR A 231 -16.57 -19.77 -4.21
N PRO A 232 -15.87 -20.56 -5.03
CA PRO A 232 -14.57 -21.11 -4.65
C PRO A 232 -13.51 -20.04 -4.35
N ILE A 233 -13.61 -18.85 -4.96
CA ILE A 233 -12.72 -17.72 -4.63
C ILE A 233 -13.18 -17.05 -3.35
N GLN A 234 -14.50 -16.82 -3.18
CA GLN A 234 -15.05 -16.21 -1.95
C GLN A 234 -14.63 -16.98 -0.69
N GLU A 235 -14.61 -18.31 -0.75
CA GLU A 235 -14.25 -19.21 0.36
C GLU A 235 -12.77 -19.11 0.76
N THR A 236 -11.91 -18.56 -0.10
CA THR A 236 -10.49 -18.36 0.21
C THR A 236 -10.21 -17.00 0.85
N LEU A 237 -11.16 -16.08 0.82
CA LEU A 237 -10.96 -14.69 1.20
C LEU A 237 -11.47 -14.36 2.59
N MET A 238 -10.68 -13.58 3.31
CA MET A 238 -11.06 -12.97 4.59
C MET A 238 -10.72 -11.49 4.55
N VAL A 239 -11.63 -10.63 5.00
CA VAL A 239 -11.35 -9.20 5.18
C VAL A 239 -10.72 -9.01 6.56
N MET A 240 -9.47 -8.57 6.57
CA MET A 240 -8.67 -8.30 7.76
C MET A 240 -9.01 -6.92 8.35
N ALA A 241 -9.18 -5.92 7.47
CA ALA A 241 -9.50 -4.55 7.85
C ALA A 241 -10.18 -3.80 6.72
N LYS A 242 -10.92 -2.73 7.07
CA LYS A 242 -11.55 -1.79 6.13
C LYS A 242 -11.20 -0.34 6.46
N GLY A 243 -11.77 0.61 5.71
CA GLY A 243 -11.54 2.03 5.92
C GLY A 243 -10.11 2.46 5.57
N VAL A 244 -9.52 1.82 4.58
CA VAL A 244 -8.19 2.09 4.06
C VAL A 244 -8.28 3.12 2.93
N ARG A 245 -7.39 4.11 2.93
CA ARG A 245 -7.23 5.03 1.79
C ARG A 245 -6.23 4.49 0.79
N ASN A 246 -4.98 4.38 1.15
CA ASN A 246 -3.94 3.74 0.35
C ASN A 246 -2.79 3.28 1.26
N ILE A 247 -2.41 2.01 1.18
CA ILE A 247 -1.39 1.42 2.04
C ILE A 247 -0.19 0.99 1.19
N PRO A 248 1.04 1.43 1.54
CA PRO A 248 2.27 1.00 0.89
C PRO A 248 2.77 -0.35 1.46
N GLY A 249 1.90 -1.36 1.49
CA GLY A 249 2.18 -2.68 2.04
C GLY A 249 2.01 -2.78 3.56
N ILE A 250 2.25 -3.97 4.06
CA ILE A 250 2.16 -4.32 5.47
C ILE A 250 3.45 -5.03 5.90
N SER A 251 3.96 -4.70 7.07
CA SER A 251 5.12 -5.34 7.69
C SER A 251 4.70 -6.12 8.93
N PHE A 252 5.40 -7.21 9.20
CA PHE A 252 5.15 -8.08 10.34
C PHE A 252 6.39 -8.18 11.20
N GLN A 253 6.21 -8.08 12.52
CA GLN A 253 7.28 -8.29 13.49
C GLN A 253 6.90 -9.39 14.45
N ARG A 254 7.75 -10.39 14.60
CA ARG A 254 7.54 -11.40 15.63
C ARG A 254 7.73 -10.78 17.02
N PHE A 255 6.76 -10.96 17.89
CA PHE A 255 6.77 -10.49 19.26
C PHE A 255 6.29 -11.62 20.17
N TYR A 256 7.22 -12.31 20.83
CA TYR A 256 6.94 -13.55 21.56
C TYR A 256 6.22 -14.58 20.67
N ASN A 257 4.99 -14.97 21.04
CA ASN A 257 4.17 -15.94 20.31
C ASN A 257 3.16 -15.29 19.35
N GLN A 258 3.27 -14.00 19.11
CA GLN A 258 2.35 -13.21 18.27
C GLN A 258 3.13 -12.44 17.21
N TYR A 259 2.39 -11.82 16.29
CA TYR A 259 2.95 -10.91 15.30
C TYR A 259 2.31 -9.54 15.42
N ILE A 260 3.12 -8.50 15.52
CA ILE A 260 2.68 -7.13 15.37
C ILE A 260 2.64 -6.84 13.87
N LYS A 261 1.52 -6.32 13.39
CA LYS A 261 1.32 -5.85 12.02
C LYS A 261 1.51 -4.35 12.01
N TYR A 262 2.26 -3.85 11.02
CA TYR A 262 2.45 -2.42 10.80
C TYR A 262 1.97 -2.05 9.41
N ALA A 263 1.14 -1.01 9.32
CA ALA A 263 0.65 -0.49 8.06
C ALA A 263 0.75 1.04 8.05
N GLY A 264 1.29 1.58 6.96
CA GLY A 264 1.16 3.00 6.67
C GLY A 264 -0.16 3.26 5.96
N ASN A 265 -0.84 4.36 6.25
CA ASN A 265 -2.02 4.77 5.50
C ASN A 265 -1.84 6.22 5.05
N VAL A 266 -1.82 6.41 3.73
CA VAL A 266 -1.62 7.73 3.11
C VAL A 266 -2.82 8.61 3.40
N GLY A 267 -2.58 9.79 3.94
CA GLY A 267 -3.61 10.77 4.24
C GLY A 267 -4.03 11.59 3.02
N GLN A 268 -5.09 12.37 3.17
CA GLN A 268 -5.59 13.22 2.08
C GLN A 268 -4.94 14.60 2.12
N ARG A 269 -4.97 15.27 3.26
CA ARG A 269 -4.46 16.64 3.42
C ARG A 269 -3.89 16.98 4.79
N LEU A 270 -4.14 16.13 5.79
CA LEU A 270 -3.84 16.49 7.17
C LEU A 270 -2.62 15.74 7.71
N VAL A 271 -2.69 14.41 7.72
CA VAL A 271 -1.64 13.57 8.34
C VAL A 271 -1.42 12.29 7.55
N GLU A 272 -0.18 11.88 7.53
CA GLU A 272 0.23 10.51 7.23
C GLU A 272 0.23 9.70 8.53
N SER A 273 -0.12 8.43 8.47
CA SER A 273 -0.27 7.63 9.69
C SER A 273 0.34 6.25 9.58
N ILE A 274 0.97 5.82 10.66
CA ILE A 274 1.45 4.45 10.85
C ILE A 274 0.56 3.80 11.91
N TYR A 275 0.02 2.64 11.57
CA TYR A 275 -0.81 1.84 12.46
C TYR A 275 -0.06 0.60 12.90
N SER A 276 -0.36 0.13 14.13
CA SER A 276 0.10 -1.15 14.63
C SER A 276 -1.03 -1.89 15.32
N PHE A 277 -1.10 -3.19 15.13
CA PHE A 277 -2.07 -4.05 15.81
C PHE A 277 -1.53 -5.47 15.93
N VAL A 278 -1.91 -6.15 17.01
CA VAL A 278 -1.53 -7.53 17.30
C VAL A 278 -2.70 -8.45 17.01
N GLN A 279 -3.80 -8.20 17.71
CA GLN A 279 -5.01 -8.99 17.55
C GLN A 279 -5.96 -8.34 16.55
N TYR A 280 -6.63 -9.17 15.76
CA TYR A 280 -7.68 -8.76 14.86
C TYR A 280 -8.62 -9.96 14.64
N LYS A 281 -9.85 -9.68 14.30
CA LYS A 281 -10.85 -10.69 13.96
C LYS A 281 -11.22 -10.53 12.47
N PRO A 282 -10.56 -11.28 11.58
CA PRO A 282 -10.88 -11.19 10.17
C PRO A 282 -12.27 -11.78 9.91
N ILE A 283 -13.00 -11.20 8.96
CA ILE A 283 -14.33 -11.66 8.60
C ILE A 283 -14.25 -12.44 7.29
N PRO A 284 -14.73 -13.70 7.24
CA PRO A 284 -14.85 -14.43 5.98
C PRO A 284 -15.76 -13.68 4.99
N VAL A 285 -15.33 -13.59 3.73
CA VAL A 285 -16.10 -12.92 2.69
C VAL A 285 -17.49 -13.55 2.51
N THR A 286 -17.59 -14.86 2.63
CA THR A 286 -18.89 -15.57 2.61
C THR A 286 -19.85 -15.11 3.70
N GLN A 287 -19.35 -14.77 4.90
CA GLN A 287 -20.15 -14.24 6.00
C GLN A 287 -20.63 -12.81 5.71
N LEU A 288 -19.79 -11.97 5.11
CA LEU A 288 -20.20 -10.61 4.67
C LEU A 288 -21.31 -10.68 3.63
N ILE A 289 -21.18 -11.55 2.63
CA ILE A 289 -22.18 -11.76 1.58
C ILE A 289 -23.50 -12.28 2.15
N GLN A 290 -23.43 -13.24 3.08
CA GLN A 290 -24.62 -13.79 3.76
C GLN A 290 -25.35 -12.72 4.57
N ALA A 291 -24.63 -11.95 5.39
CA ALA A 291 -25.22 -10.86 6.17
C ALA A 291 -25.93 -9.84 5.28
N TYR A 292 -25.30 -9.43 4.20
CA TYR A 292 -25.89 -8.50 3.22
C TYR A 292 -27.17 -9.08 2.59
N SER A 293 -27.16 -10.36 2.18
CA SER A 293 -28.32 -11.01 1.55
C SER A 293 -29.51 -11.15 2.51
N MET A 294 -29.24 -11.25 3.82
CA MET A 294 -30.24 -11.33 4.88
C MET A 294 -30.65 -9.95 5.43
N ASN A 295 -30.12 -8.87 4.88
CA ASN A 295 -30.27 -7.51 5.39
C ASN A 295 -29.94 -7.41 6.88
N SER A 296 -28.88 -8.09 7.30
CA SER A 296 -28.37 -8.14 8.67
C SER A 296 -26.95 -7.60 8.74
N GLU A 297 -26.51 -7.17 9.92
CA GLU A 297 -25.11 -6.78 10.13
C GLU A 297 -24.28 -8.02 10.52
N PRO A 298 -23.09 -8.23 9.93
CA PRO A 298 -22.18 -9.26 10.41
C PRO A 298 -21.63 -8.89 11.78
N ASP A 299 -21.24 -9.90 12.55
CA ASP A 299 -20.52 -9.65 13.81
C ASP A 299 -19.17 -9.01 13.52
N LYS A 300 -19.04 -7.74 13.88
CA LYS A 300 -17.85 -6.90 13.68
C LYS A 300 -17.08 -6.62 14.96
N GLU A 301 -17.39 -7.31 16.06
CA GLU A 301 -16.63 -7.18 17.30
C GLU A 301 -15.16 -7.58 17.07
N GLY A 302 -14.23 -6.68 17.38
CA GLY A 302 -12.79 -6.88 17.13
C GLY A 302 -12.35 -6.75 15.66
N PHE A 303 -13.26 -6.44 14.75
CA PHE A 303 -12.92 -6.14 13.36
C PHE A 303 -12.29 -4.75 13.24
N ILE A 304 -11.23 -4.65 12.46
CA ILE A 304 -10.44 -3.40 12.36
C ILE A 304 -10.98 -2.48 11.28
N ASN A 305 -11.17 -1.21 11.65
CA ASN A 305 -11.50 -0.12 10.73
C ASN A 305 -10.47 1.03 10.87
N PHE A 306 -9.78 1.40 9.79
CA PHE A 306 -8.85 2.52 9.78
C PHE A 306 -9.55 3.88 9.79
N GLY A 307 -10.86 3.91 9.52
CA GLY A 307 -11.70 5.09 9.65
C GLY A 307 -11.80 5.98 8.42
N TRP A 308 -11.04 5.74 7.36
CA TRP A 308 -11.16 6.48 6.12
C TRP A 308 -12.56 6.25 5.51
N ARG A 309 -13.25 7.23 5.09
CA ARG A 309 -12.94 8.64 4.78
C ARG A 309 -13.32 9.66 5.88
N GLY A 310 -13.96 9.25 6.96
CA GLY A 310 -14.31 10.14 8.07
C GLY A 310 -13.10 10.57 8.90
N TRP A 311 -12.01 9.79 8.86
CA TRP A 311 -10.83 10.01 9.67
C TRP A 311 -9.54 9.94 8.88
N GLU A 312 -8.62 10.86 9.16
CA GLU A 312 -7.19 10.80 8.79
C GLU A 312 -6.39 10.59 10.07
N GLY A 313 -5.87 9.37 10.28
CA GLY A 313 -5.20 9.01 11.52
C GLY A 313 -6.11 9.14 12.74
N ALA A 314 -5.66 9.92 13.72
CA ALA A 314 -6.41 10.20 14.94
C ALA A 314 -7.43 11.34 14.79
N PHE A 315 -7.45 12.02 13.63
CA PHE A 315 -8.19 13.27 13.43
C PHE A 315 -9.38 13.07 12.50
N PRO A 316 -10.50 13.75 12.74
CA PRO A 316 -11.53 13.88 11.71
C PRO A 316 -10.93 14.43 10.43
N ALA A 317 -11.30 13.86 9.29
CA ALA A 317 -10.79 14.31 8.01
C ALA A 317 -10.99 15.81 7.81
N SER A 318 -10.05 16.47 7.10
CA SER A 318 -10.03 17.92 6.92
C SER A 318 -11.34 18.47 6.32
N ILE A 319 -12.04 17.64 5.58
CA ILE A 319 -13.36 17.93 5.00
C ILE A 319 -14.42 18.22 6.08
N ILE A 320 -14.39 17.50 7.22
CA ILE A 320 -15.30 17.76 8.35
C ILE A 320 -14.98 19.10 9.03
N ARG A 321 -13.69 19.46 9.05
CA ARG A 321 -13.22 20.69 9.69
C ARG A 321 -13.46 21.96 8.84
N GLY A 322 -13.23 21.85 7.53
CA GLY A 322 -13.25 23.02 6.63
C GLY A 322 -14.65 23.55 6.32
N CYS A 323 -15.69 22.74 6.58
CA CYS A 323 -17.07 23.10 6.22
C CYS A 323 -17.87 23.67 7.38
N THR A 324 -17.30 23.83 8.57
CA THR A 324 -18.04 24.16 9.79
C THR A 324 -18.23 25.67 10.03
N GLU A 325 -17.56 26.56 9.30
CA GLU A 325 -17.53 27.97 9.66
C GLU A 325 -18.46 28.90 8.84
N GLU A 326 -18.89 28.51 7.63
CA GLU A 326 -19.59 29.46 6.74
C GLU A 326 -21.04 29.17 6.37
N ASN A 327 -21.61 27.96 6.67
CA ASN A 327 -22.99 27.66 6.25
C ASN A 327 -23.66 26.59 7.14
N SER A 328 -24.38 26.99 8.18
CA SER A 328 -24.88 26.10 9.25
C SER A 328 -25.76 24.92 8.79
N ALA A 329 -26.64 25.10 7.79
CA ALA A 329 -27.56 24.04 7.37
C ALA A 329 -26.95 22.97 6.44
N LEU A 330 -25.95 23.32 5.65
CA LEU A 330 -25.13 22.37 4.89
C LEU A 330 -24.17 21.60 5.79
N ASN A 331 -23.70 22.25 6.84
CA ASN A 331 -22.79 21.71 7.82
C ASN A 331 -23.38 20.58 8.64
N GLU A 332 -24.61 20.73 9.13
CA GLU A 332 -25.28 19.69 9.89
C GLU A 332 -25.47 18.40 9.09
N LYS A 333 -25.85 18.50 7.82
CA LYS A 333 -25.99 17.33 6.94
C LYS A 333 -24.65 16.72 6.56
N THR A 334 -23.63 17.54 6.33
CA THR A 334 -22.27 17.06 6.02
C THR A 334 -21.63 16.42 7.25
N ILE A 335 -21.79 17.03 8.42
CA ILE A 335 -21.32 16.48 9.70
C ILE A 335 -22.07 15.20 10.03
N ALA A 336 -23.40 15.16 9.87
CA ALA A 336 -24.20 13.95 10.05
C ALA A 336 -23.76 12.84 9.09
N TYR A 337 -23.58 13.17 7.82
CA TYR A 337 -23.09 12.23 6.81
C TYR A 337 -21.70 11.67 7.16
N TYR A 338 -20.77 12.50 7.59
CA TYR A 338 -19.45 12.05 8.01
C TYR A 338 -19.48 11.36 9.38
N ASN A 339 -20.37 11.73 10.27
CA ASN A 339 -20.60 11.03 11.53
C ASN A 339 -21.27 9.68 11.28
N GLU A 340 -22.17 9.54 10.33
CA GLU A 340 -22.72 8.24 9.91
C GLU A 340 -21.66 7.39 9.20
N ALA A 341 -20.85 7.98 8.34
CA ALA A 341 -19.69 7.31 7.74
C ALA A 341 -18.59 7.01 8.76
N ALA A 342 -18.55 7.77 9.85
CA ALA A 342 -17.67 7.57 11.01
C ALA A 342 -18.35 6.81 12.16
N ALA A 343 -19.67 6.55 12.10
CA ALA A 343 -20.36 5.57 12.94
C ALA A 343 -19.91 4.17 12.51
N LEU A 344 -18.76 3.83 12.98
CA LEU A 344 -17.90 2.79 12.50
C LEU A 344 -18.48 1.44 12.86
N SER A 345 -18.81 0.69 11.85
CA SER A 345 -18.89 -0.74 12.03
C SER A 345 -17.47 -1.29 12.25
N GLY A 346 -17.23 -1.85 13.39
CA GLY A 346 -15.92 -2.32 13.83
C GLY A 346 -15.17 -1.32 14.72
N SER A 347 -14.09 -1.78 15.34
CA SER A 347 -13.25 -0.97 16.22
C SER A 347 -12.35 -0.06 15.41
N ARG A 348 -12.49 1.26 15.56
CA ARG A 348 -11.59 2.21 14.92
C ARG A 348 -10.18 2.04 15.49
N LEU A 349 -9.23 1.74 14.62
CA LEU A 349 -7.83 1.63 14.99
C LEU A 349 -7.22 3.02 15.17
N GLN A 350 -6.61 3.26 16.33
CA GLN A 350 -5.81 4.45 16.55
C GLN A 350 -4.41 4.26 15.91
N PRO A 351 -3.84 5.29 15.28
CA PRO A 351 -2.48 5.18 14.77
C PRO A 351 -1.46 5.05 15.88
N LEU A 352 -0.39 4.30 15.63
CA LEU A 352 0.80 4.25 16.47
C LEU A 352 1.48 5.62 16.49
N THR A 353 1.62 6.24 15.32
CA THR A 353 2.13 7.59 15.16
C THR A 353 1.58 8.23 13.90
N SER A 354 1.58 9.58 13.88
CA SER A 354 1.19 10.37 12.71
C SER A 354 2.11 11.56 12.57
N TYR A 355 2.30 12.03 11.34
CA TYR A 355 2.99 13.28 11.04
C TYR A 355 2.15 14.14 10.10
N PHE A 356 2.20 15.45 10.32
CA PHE A 356 1.38 16.39 9.55
C PHE A 356 2.00 16.68 8.18
N HIS A 357 1.14 16.98 7.19
CA HIS A 357 1.60 17.55 5.93
C HIS A 357 2.26 18.92 6.13
N GLU A 358 1.82 19.67 7.13
CA GLU A 358 2.39 20.94 7.55
C GLU A 358 2.78 20.86 9.02
N ASP A 359 3.92 20.24 9.31
CA ASP A 359 4.45 20.12 10.66
C ASP A 359 5.38 21.31 10.95
N THR A 360 5.06 22.11 11.96
CA THR A 360 5.82 23.29 12.37
C THR A 360 6.85 22.99 13.45
N ARG A 361 6.92 21.76 13.97
CA ARG A 361 7.89 21.40 14.99
C ARG A 361 9.30 21.33 14.40
N PRO A 362 10.32 21.93 15.06
CA PRO A 362 11.66 22.09 14.46
C PRO A 362 12.45 20.79 14.33
N ASP A 363 12.04 19.74 15.04
CA ASP A 363 12.65 18.41 15.02
C ASP A 363 11.90 17.40 14.17
N LYS A 364 10.87 17.85 13.45
CA LYS A 364 10.02 17.03 12.57
C LYS A 364 10.15 17.48 11.11
N PHE A 365 9.30 16.93 10.25
CA PHE A 365 9.17 17.35 8.86
C PHE A 365 7.68 17.38 8.45
N GLY A 366 7.33 18.25 7.53
CA GLY A 366 6.07 18.21 6.81
C GLY A 366 6.18 17.17 5.68
N GLY A 367 5.27 16.21 5.65
CA GLY A 367 5.26 15.11 4.69
C GLY A 367 4.32 15.31 3.52
N THR A 368 4.33 14.37 2.59
CA THR A 368 3.43 14.36 1.42
C THR A 368 2.72 13.03 1.21
N ALA A 369 3.38 11.93 1.48
CA ALA A 369 2.81 10.58 1.40
C ALA A 369 3.75 9.58 2.08
N ILE A 370 3.23 8.77 2.98
CA ILE A 370 3.95 7.62 3.52
C ILE A 370 4.11 6.55 2.41
N THR A 371 5.34 6.08 2.21
CA THR A 371 5.68 5.18 1.09
C THR A 371 6.28 3.85 1.50
N GLY A 372 6.59 3.65 2.76
CA GLY A 372 7.11 2.39 3.27
C GLY A 372 7.09 2.33 4.79
N VAL A 373 6.83 1.14 5.32
CA VAL A 373 6.85 0.86 6.77
C VAL A 373 7.48 -0.51 6.97
N GLN A 374 8.59 -0.58 7.73
CA GLN A 374 9.28 -1.83 8.00
C GLN A 374 9.71 -1.92 9.47
N ALA A 375 9.47 -3.08 10.08
CA ALA A 375 10.12 -3.43 11.34
C ALA A 375 11.61 -3.71 11.09
N TYR A 376 12.46 -3.22 11.96
CA TYR A 376 13.89 -3.47 11.90
C TYR A 376 14.36 -4.19 13.16
N MET A 377 14.91 -5.40 12.99
CA MET A 377 15.37 -6.28 14.06
C MET A 377 16.90 -6.42 14.08
N GLY A 378 17.59 -5.78 13.15
CA GLY A 378 19.03 -5.85 13.00
C GLY A 378 19.81 -5.15 14.11
N LYS A 379 21.06 -5.53 14.24
CA LYS A 379 22.03 -4.90 15.16
C LYS A 379 23.05 -4.02 14.42
N ARG A 380 22.98 -3.97 13.08
CA ARG A 380 23.90 -3.15 12.27
C ARG A 380 23.70 -1.65 12.44
N ILE A 381 22.47 -1.25 12.80
CA ILE A 381 22.13 0.12 13.17
C ILE A 381 21.53 0.05 14.58
N PRO A 382 22.35 0.03 15.64
CA PRO A 382 21.90 -0.28 17.00
C PRO A 382 20.77 0.64 17.49
N ALA A 383 20.81 1.92 17.09
CA ALA A 383 19.82 2.90 17.46
C ALA A 383 18.41 2.62 16.90
N LEU A 384 18.29 1.76 15.87
CA LEU A 384 17.01 1.39 15.25
C LEU A 384 16.54 -0.01 15.63
N THR A 385 17.34 -0.78 16.38
CA THR A 385 16.96 -2.15 16.74
C THR A 385 15.62 -2.20 17.48
N GLY A 386 14.69 -3.01 16.98
CA GLY A 386 13.35 -3.14 17.55
C GLY A 386 12.40 -1.97 17.22
N SER A 387 12.81 -1.07 16.33
CA SER A 387 11.97 0.06 15.88
C SER A 387 11.19 -0.27 14.61
N VAL A 388 10.22 0.56 14.34
CA VAL A 388 9.52 0.64 13.05
C VAL A 388 10.07 1.83 12.29
N VAL A 389 10.70 1.55 11.15
CA VAL A 389 11.25 2.57 10.24
C VAL A 389 10.24 2.83 9.13
N PHE A 390 10.08 4.08 8.75
CA PHE A 390 9.17 4.48 7.68
C PHE A 390 9.75 5.59 6.81
N THR A 391 9.20 5.70 5.60
CA THR A 391 9.60 6.68 4.60
C THR A 391 8.45 7.58 4.22
N ASP A 392 8.76 8.86 3.96
CA ASP A 392 7.89 9.80 3.28
C ASP A 392 8.44 10.13 1.89
N LEU A 393 7.55 10.27 0.92
CA LEU A 393 7.88 10.50 -0.49
C LEU A 393 8.70 11.77 -0.67
N ALA A 394 8.27 12.89 -0.03
CA ALA A 394 8.86 14.20 -0.24
C ALA A 394 8.56 15.16 0.90
N ARG A 395 9.60 15.72 1.54
CA ARG A 395 9.44 16.78 2.54
C ARG A 395 9.08 18.09 1.88
N LYS A 396 8.12 18.81 2.43
CA LYS A 396 7.66 20.09 1.89
C LYS A 396 8.71 21.20 1.92
N GLU A 397 9.61 21.16 2.88
CA GLU A 397 10.64 22.20 3.06
C GLU A 397 11.81 22.08 2.08
N SER A 398 11.88 21.02 1.29
CA SER A 398 13.03 20.69 0.45
C SER A 398 13.02 21.34 -0.95
N GLN A 399 12.26 22.40 -1.16
CA GLN A 399 12.24 23.11 -2.44
C GLN A 399 13.51 23.95 -2.64
N PRO A 400 14.02 24.10 -3.90
CA PRO A 400 13.46 23.61 -5.19
C PRO A 400 13.81 22.15 -5.50
N LYS A 401 14.63 21.48 -4.71
CA LYS A 401 15.01 20.07 -4.90
C LYS A 401 14.23 19.22 -3.91
N VAL A 402 13.55 18.23 -4.42
CA VAL A 402 12.78 17.33 -3.59
C VAL A 402 13.70 16.39 -2.81
N ARG A 403 13.40 16.18 -1.54
CA ARG A 403 14.03 15.18 -0.67
C ARG A 403 12.95 14.40 0.07
N GLY A 404 13.01 13.08 0.00
CA GLY A 404 12.24 12.21 0.87
C GLY A 404 12.68 12.32 2.33
N ALA A 405 11.97 11.65 3.21
CA ALA A 405 12.33 11.54 4.61
C ALA A 405 12.39 10.09 5.08
N LEU A 406 13.29 9.84 6.03
CA LEU A 406 13.33 8.64 6.85
C LEU A 406 13.02 9.01 8.29
N ALA A 407 12.22 8.20 8.93
CA ALA A 407 11.93 8.35 10.36
C ALA A 407 11.67 6.98 11.00
N TYR A 408 11.61 6.97 12.32
CA TYR A 408 11.31 5.77 13.08
C TYR A 408 10.48 6.09 14.31
N THR A 409 9.77 5.06 14.78
CA THR A 409 9.09 5.07 16.06
C THR A 409 9.34 3.75 16.78
N THR A 410 9.28 3.77 18.10
CA THR A 410 9.41 2.54 18.89
C THR A 410 8.04 1.90 19.07
N VAL A 411 8.02 0.58 19.10
CA VAL A 411 6.79 -0.18 19.27
C VAL A 411 6.31 -0.10 20.70
N ARG A 412 5.01 0.14 20.86
CA ARG A 412 4.29 -0.07 22.12
C ARG A 412 3.17 -1.09 21.87
N PRO A 413 3.30 -2.31 22.43
CA PRO A 413 2.39 -3.44 22.10
C PRO A 413 0.93 -3.21 22.44
N ASN A 414 0.64 -2.29 23.33
CA ASN A 414 -0.71 -1.97 23.84
C ASN A 414 -1.45 -0.91 23.03
N GLY A 415 -0.95 -0.54 21.83
CA GLY A 415 -1.63 0.41 20.96
C GLY A 415 -1.59 1.86 21.42
N GLU A 416 -0.73 2.20 22.39
CA GLU A 416 -0.52 3.58 22.80
C GLU A 416 0.16 4.37 21.67
N GLN A 417 -0.33 5.58 21.44
CA GLN A 417 0.31 6.50 20.52
C GLN A 417 1.74 6.82 20.96
N ASN A 418 2.63 6.88 20.00
CA ASN A 418 4.02 7.28 20.22
C ASN A 418 4.42 8.36 19.23
N ASP A 419 5.38 9.19 19.62
CA ASP A 419 5.97 10.16 18.70
C ASP A 419 7.03 9.46 17.81
N PHE A 420 7.41 10.12 16.74
CA PHE A 420 8.45 9.64 15.85
C PHE A 420 9.71 10.50 15.94
N SER A 421 10.82 9.94 15.52
CA SER A 421 12.09 10.64 15.39
C SER A 421 12.58 10.61 13.95
N VAL A 422 13.11 11.72 13.48
CA VAL A 422 13.67 11.84 12.14
C VAL A 422 15.05 11.18 12.09
N ILE A 423 15.27 10.38 11.05
CA ILE A 423 16.58 9.80 10.74
C ILE A 423 17.30 10.74 9.76
N GLN A 424 18.51 11.16 10.11
CA GLN A 424 19.36 11.92 9.21
C GLN A 424 20.12 10.99 8.28
N THR A 425 20.24 11.36 7.02
CA THR A 425 21.05 10.66 6.02
C THR A 425 22.26 11.49 5.65
N ASP A 426 23.39 10.85 5.36
CA ASP A 426 24.64 11.51 4.98
C ASP A 426 24.91 11.52 3.46
N TYR A 427 24.03 10.92 2.67
CA TYR A 427 24.20 10.82 1.22
C TYR A 427 23.90 12.15 0.53
N ASP A 428 24.85 12.62 -0.28
CA ASP A 428 24.68 13.82 -1.10
C ASP A 428 24.08 13.47 -2.47
N PHE A 429 22.80 13.79 -2.65
CA PHE A 429 22.10 13.66 -3.94
C PHE A 429 22.46 14.78 -4.92
N GLY A 430 23.30 15.72 -4.55
CA GLY A 430 23.70 16.85 -5.39
C GLY A 430 22.48 17.67 -5.86
N TYR A 431 22.42 17.88 -7.18
CA TYR A 431 21.34 18.66 -7.81
C TYR A 431 20.11 17.82 -8.19
N GLN A 432 20.12 16.50 -8.01
CA GLN A 432 19.00 15.63 -8.37
C GLN A 432 17.95 15.64 -7.26
N SER A 433 16.66 15.51 -7.63
CA SER A 433 15.60 15.19 -6.69
C SER A 433 15.75 13.75 -6.20
N ALA A 434 15.27 13.48 -4.99
CA ALA A 434 15.29 12.16 -4.37
C ALA A 434 13.96 11.91 -3.64
N TYR A 435 13.03 11.29 -4.37
CA TYR A 435 11.76 10.83 -3.81
C TYR A 435 11.97 9.46 -3.18
N TYR A 436 11.63 9.30 -1.90
CA TYR A 436 11.74 8.00 -1.23
C TYR A 436 10.44 7.24 -1.43
N VAL A 437 10.47 6.22 -2.30
CA VAL A 437 9.24 5.60 -2.82
C VAL A 437 8.92 4.25 -2.25
N ASN A 438 9.89 3.56 -1.67
CA ASN A 438 9.63 2.31 -0.96
C ASN A 438 10.72 2.00 0.05
N LEU A 439 10.38 1.14 0.99
CA LEU A 439 11.28 0.60 2.00
C LEU A 439 11.12 -0.92 2.01
N GLY A 440 12.21 -1.63 1.78
CA GLY A 440 12.28 -3.08 1.82
C GLY A 440 13.14 -3.59 2.97
N THR A 441 13.06 -4.88 3.24
CA THR A 441 13.90 -5.56 4.23
C THR A 441 14.27 -6.95 3.72
N ASN A 442 15.32 -7.54 4.28
CA ASN A 442 15.63 -8.93 4.07
C ASN A 442 14.75 -9.86 4.93
N LEU A 443 14.84 -11.18 4.72
CA LEU A 443 13.93 -12.16 5.32
C LEU A 443 13.90 -12.12 6.85
N ASP A 444 15.05 -11.87 7.48
CA ASP A 444 15.18 -11.81 8.94
C ASP A 444 15.04 -10.38 9.52
N GLN A 445 14.70 -9.39 8.68
CA GLN A 445 14.50 -7.99 9.06
C GLN A 445 15.75 -7.32 9.68
N THR A 446 16.93 -7.77 9.31
CA THR A 446 18.21 -7.24 9.83
C THR A 446 18.88 -6.24 8.87
N ARG A 447 18.36 -6.08 7.65
CA ARG A 447 18.82 -5.12 6.65
C ARG A 447 17.64 -4.32 6.13
N LEU A 448 17.88 -3.05 5.82
CA LEU A 448 16.90 -2.14 5.23
C LEU A 448 17.37 -1.68 3.87
N TYR A 449 16.44 -1.63 2.92
CA TYR A 449 16.67 -1.16 1.56
C TYR A 449 15.74 -0.01 1.23
N LEU A 450 16.27 1.03 0.62
CA LEU A 450 15.53 2.22 0.22
C LEU A 450 15.52 2.34 -1.30
N GLY A 451 14.33 2.45 -1.88
CA GLY A 451 14.15 2.79 -3.29
C GLY A 451 13.92 4.30 -3.45
N VAL A 452 14.69 4.90 -4.34
CA VAL A 452 14.67 6.34 -4.59
C VAL A 452 14.37 6.60 -6.07
N TYR A 453 13.44 7.53 -6.35
CA TYR A 453 13.24 8.09 -7.68
C TYR A 453 13.94 9.45 -7.80
N GLY A 454 14.64 9.68 -8.91
CA GLY A 454 15.11 11.01 -9.28
C GLY A 454 14.02 11.86 -9.94
N SER A 455 13.00 11.23 -10.51
CA SER A 455 11.84 11.88 -11.14
C SER A 455 10.59 11.02 -10.96
N MET A 456 9.44 11.67 -10.76
CA MET A 456 8.12 11.00 -10.70
C MET A 456 7.48 10.83 -12.09
N LYS A 457 8.14 11.24 -13.17
CA LYS A 457 7.61 11.10 -14.53
C LYS A 457 8.03 9.76 -15.12
N VAL A 458 7.07 8.97 -15.56
CA VAL A 458 7.32 7.63 -16.14
C VAL A 458 8.28 7.65 -17.32
N LYS A 459 8.28 8.74 -18.11
CA LYS A 459 9.17 8.90 -19.26
C LYS A 459 10.63 9.21 -18.91
N ASP A 460 10.92 9.58 -17.68
CA ASP A 460 12.26 9.90 -17.22
C ASP A 460 12.98 8.62 -16.79
N PHE A 461 13.42 7.84 -17.76
CA PHE A 461 14.07 6.55 -17.54
C PHE A 461 15.39 6.65 -16.77
N ASN A 462 15.78 5.55 -16.12
CA ASN A 462 17.07 5.38 -15.45
C ASN A 462 17.36 6.41 -14.33
N GLN A 463 16.31 6.92 -13.69
CA GLN A 463 16.42 7.90 -12.60
C GLN A 463 16.33 7.29 -11.20
N GLY A 464 16.08 5.98 -11.08
CA GLY A 464 15.98 5.29 -9.79
C GLY A 464 17.31 4.76 -9.31
N THR A 465 17.45 4.73 -7.98
CA THR A 465 18.60 4.13 -7.28
C THR A 465 18.09 3.35 -6.07
N ILE A 466 18.69 2.19 -5.82
CA ILE A 466 18.45 1.38 -4.63
C ILE A 466 19.65 1.52 -3.70
N PHE A 467 19.37 1.79 -2.44
CA PHE A 467 20.36 1.89 -1.37
C PHE A 467 20.14 0.80 -0.33
N GLU A 468 21.22 0.35 0.29
CA GLU A 468 21.18 -0.23 1.62
C GLU A 468 21.32 0.88 2.66
N ILE A 469 20.49 0.85 3.69
CA ILE A 469 20.62 1.75 4.83
C ILE A 469 21.59 1.10 5.82
N VAL A 470 22.67 1.80 6.14
CA VAL A 470 23.75 1.33 7.00
C VAL A 470 24.01 2.28 8.15
N GLU A 471 24.78 1.89 9.14
CA GLU A 471 25.28 2.80 10.17
C GLU A 471 26.16 3.88 9.53
N ALA A 472 26.06 5.17 10.00
CA ALA A 472 26.82 6.29 9.45
C ALA A 472 28.26 6.34 9.98
#